data_48382ce9be396a2261ef6fd417b4de05
#
_entry.id   48382ce9be396a2261ef6fd417b4de05
#
_cell.length_a   1.000
_cell.length_b   1.000
_cell.length_c   1.000
_cell.angle_alpha   90.00
_cell.angle_beta   90.00
_cell.angle_gamma   90.00
#
_symmetry.space_group_name_H-M   'P 1'
#
loop_
_entity.id
_entity.type
_entity.pdbx_description
1 polymer ?
#
loop_
_entity_poly.entity_id
_entity_poly.type
_entity_poly.pdbx_seq_one_letter_code
_entity_poly.pdbx_strand_id
1 'polypeptide(L)'
;KTSKNQFKVVVERDEDGFFVASVPALPGCHTQAKTLSELTVRVRDAIKLCLAEAKTNAEYRQRVDSFAYEPSFVGMEVVNI
;
A
#
# COMPACT_ATOMS: atom_id res chain seq x y z
N LYS A 1 18.88 1.45 3.84
CA LYS A 1 18.57 0.10 3.42
C LYS A 1 17.16 -0.31 3.80
N THR A 2 16.42 -0.80 2.85
CA THR A 2 15.00 -1.09 3.06
C THR A 2 14.81 -2.50 3.61
N SER A 3 14.04 -2.61 4.65
CA SER A 3 13.66 -3.90 5.22
C SER A 3 12.56 -4.52 4.37
N LYS A 4 12.52 -5.86 4.33
CA LYS A 4 11.43 -6.57 3.66
C LYS A 4 10.09 -6.26 4.27
N ASN A 5 10.08 -5.82 5.52
CA ASN A 5 8.84 -5.57 6.24
C ASN A 5 8.41 -4.13 6.20
N GLN A 6 9.08 -3.34 5.40
CA GLN A 6 8.74 -1.93 5.27
C GLN A 6 8.15 -1.66 3.90
N PHE A 7 7.01 -1.01 3.90
CA PHE A 7 6.33 -0.66 2.66
C PHE A 7 5.95 0.80 2.71
N LYS A 8 6.13 1.46 1.58
CA LYS A 8 5.64 2.82 1.45
C LYS A 8 4.15 2.76 1.19
N VAL A 9 3.41 3.60 1.87
CA VAL A 9 1.97 3.67 1.73
C VAL A 9 1.60 5.08 1.33
N VAL A 10 0.83 5.18 0.27
CA VAL A 10 0.33 6.47 -0.20
C VAL A 10 -1.08 6.63 0.36
N VAL A 11 -1.28 7.69 1.11
CA VAL A 11 -2.57 7.96 1.74
C VAL A 11 -3.19 9.19 1.12
N GLU A 12 -4.42 9.04 0.68
CA GLU A 12 -5.18 10.15 0.09
C GLU A 12 -6.54 10.21 0.74
N ARG A 13 -7.21 11.32 0.55
CA ARG A 13 -8.56 11.48 1.05
C ARG A 13 -9.46 11.69 -0.15
N ASP A 14 -10.50 10.87 -0.27
CA ASP A 14 -11.40 11.01 -1.41
C ASP A 14 -12.47 12.06 -1.11
N GLU A 15 -13.30 12.33 -2.10
CA GLU A 15 -14.29 13.39 -1.96
C GLU A 15 -15.42 13.05 -1.00
N ASP A 16 -15.56 11.80 -0.64
CA ASP A 16 -16.55 11.36 0.33
C ASP A 16 -16.02 11.39 1.76
N GLY A 17 -14.75 11.80 1.92
CA GLY A 17 -14.15 11.91 3.24
C GLY A 17 -13.48 10.64 3.72
N PHE A 18 -13.42 9.60 2.89
CA PHE A 18 -12.70 8.40 3.27
C PHE A 18 -11.22 8.59 3.03
N PHE A 19 -10.43 7.96 3.89
CA PHE A 19 -8.99 7.87 3.67
C PHE A 19 -8.72 6.63 2.84
N VAL A 20 -7.96 6.80 1.77
CA VAL A 20 -7.64 5.70 0.87
C VAL A 20 -6.14 5.47 0.92
N ALA A 21 -5.74 4.23 1.07
CA ALA A 21 -4.33 3.89 1.12
C ALA A 21 -4.01 2.92 -0.01
N SER A 22 -2.86 3.12 -0.62
CA SER A 22 -2.35 2.20 -1.62
C SER A 22 -0.89 1.92 -1.34
N VAL A 23 -0.46 0.71 -1.71
CA VAL A 23 0.90 0.26 -1.50
C VAL A 23 1.51 0.02 -2.87
N PRO A 24 2.31 0.97 -3.37
CA PRO A 24 2.81 0.85 -4.75
C PRO A 24 3.61 -0.42 -5.03
N ALA A 25 4.34 -0.92 -4.05
CA ALA A 25 5.16 -2.11 -4.25
C ALA A 25 4.35 -3.38 -4.39
N LEU A 26 3.07 -3.36 -4.04
CA LEU A 26 2.21 -4.53 -4.08
C LEU A 26 1.03 -4.25 -5.01
N PRO A 27 1.05 -4.78 -6.23
CA PRO A 27 -0.03 -4.51 -7.19
C PRO A 27 -1.40 -4.84 -6.62
N GLY A 28 -2.33 -3.92 -6.78
CA GLY A 28 -3.69 -4.10 -6.32
C GLY A 28 -3.89 -3.98 -4.82
N CYS A 29 -2.85 -3.64 -4.09
CA CYS A 29 -2.95 -3.53 -2.63
C CYS A 29 -3.43 -2.13 -2.25
N HIS A 30 -4.70 -2.02 -1.96
CA HIS A 30 -5.27 -0.74 -1.53
C HIS A 30 -6.47 -1.02 -0.62
N THR A 31 -6.80 -0.02 0.18
CA THR A 31 -7.92 -0.14 1.09
C THR A 31 -8.38 1.26 1.47
N GLN A 32 -9.47 1.33 2.20
CA GLN A 32 -9.98 2.63 2.65
C GLN A 32 -10.63 2.49 4.02
N ALA A 33 -10.75 3.62 4.69
CA ALA A 33 -11.38 3.67 6.00
C ALA A 33 -11.81 5.09 6.28
N LYS A 34 -12.68 5.24 7.27
CA LYS A 34 -13.18 6.57 7.63
C LYS A 34 -12.22 7.33 8.53
N THR A 35 -11.35 6.63 9.24
CA THR A 35 -10.38 7.25 10.13
C THR A 35 -8.99 6.74 9.82
N LEU A 36 -7.99 7.53 10.20
CA LEU A 36 -6.60 7.12 9.98
C LEU A 36 -6.22 5.92 10.84
N SER A 37 -6.72 5.85 12.06
CA SER A 37 -6.38 4.70 12.90
C SER A 37 -6.98 3.42 12.36
N GLU A 38 -8.18 3.49 11.82
CA GLU A 38 -8.80 2.35 11.16
C GLU A 38 -8.03 1.97 9.90
N LEU A 39 -7.60 2.98 9.15
CA LEU A 39 -6.87 2.76 7.93
C LEU A 39 -5.57 2.01 8.20
N THR A 40 -4.87 2.36 9.27
CA THR A 40 -3.61 1.72 9.63
C THR A 40 -3.80 0.21 9.79
N VAL A 41 -4.87 -0.17 10.47
CA VAL A 41 -5.17 -1.60 10.66
C VAL A 41 -5.49 -2.27 9.33
N ARG A 42 -6.30 -1.60 8.51
CA ARG A 42 -6.72 -2.18 7.24
C ARG A 42 -5.57 -2.30 6.25
N VAL A 43 -4.67 -1.32 6.25
CA VAL A 43 -3.50 -1.39 5.39
C VAL A 43 -2.62 -2.57 5.77
N ARG A 44 -2.42 -2.76 7.06
CA ARG A 44 -1.63 -3.88 7.53
C ARG A 44 -2.23 -5.21 7.08
N ASP A 45 -3.54 -5.34 7.21
CA ASP A 45 -4.22 -6.56 6.79
C ASP A 45 -4.13 -6.74 5.29
N ALA A 46 -4.28 -5.66 4.53
CA ALA A 46 -4.20 -5.73 3.08
C ALA A 46 -2.80 -6.18 2.63
N ILE A 47 -1.77 -5.65 3.27
CA ILE A 47 -0.40 -6.04 2.95
C ILE A 47 -0.20 -7.53 3.24
N LYS A 48 -0.69 -7.99 4.38
CA LYS A 48 -0.56 -9.40 4.73
C LYS A 48 -1.25 -10.30 3.70
N LEU A 49 -2.42 -9.90 3.23
CA LEU A 49 -3.13 -10.66 2.22
C LEU A 49 -2.37 -10.69 0.90
N CYS A 50 -1.83 -9.54 0.49
CA CYS A 50 -1.08 -9.48 -0.76
C CYS A 50 0.20 -10.30 -0.68
N LEU A 51 0.87 -10.28 0.48
CA LEU A 51 2.07 -11.09 0.65
C LEU A 51 1.75 -12.57 0.64
N ALA A 52 0.61 -12.95 1.22
CA ALA A 52 0.17 -14.34 1.20
C ALA A 52 -0.13 -14.77 -0.24
N GLU A 53 -0.74 -13.90 -1.02
CA GLU A 53 -1.02 -14.19 -2.41
C GLU A 53 0.29 -14.41 -3.18
N ALA A 54 1.30 -13.61 -2.91
CA ALA A 54 2.58 -13.75 -3.59
C ALA A 54 3.25 -15.09 -3.32
N LYS A 55 2.96 -15.69 -2.18
CA LYS A 55 3.55 -16.99 -1.84
C LYS A 55 2.95 -18.12 -2.64
N THR A 56 1.69 -18.02 -3.01
CA THR A 56 0.97 -19.11 -3.66
C THR A 56 0.69 -18.87 -5.13
N ASN A 57 0.83 -17.64 -5.57
CA ASN A 57 0.51 -17.27 -6.95
C ASN A 57 1.78 -16.76 -7.63
N ALA A 58 2.34 -17.59 -8.50
CA ALA A 58 3.61 -17.24 -9.15
C ALA A 58 3.48 -16.00 -10.03
N GLU A 59 2.35 -15.84 -10.68
CA GLU A 59 2.12 -14.68 -11.53
C GLU A 59 2.11 -13.40 -10.72
N TYR A 60 1.42 -13.42 -9.60
CA TYR A 60 1.39 -12.25 -8.73
C TYR A 60 2.77 -11.95 -8.16
N ARG A 61 3.52 -13.01 -7.80
CA ARG A 61 4.87 -12.84 -7.28
C ARG A 61 5.78 -12.18 -8.31
N GLN A 62 5.61 -12.53 -9.57
CA GLN A 62 6.40 -11.88 -10.62
C GLN A 62 6.06 -10.40 -10.72
N ARG A 63 4.81 -10.06 -10.56
CA ARG A 63 4.40 -8.66 -10.58
C ARG A 63 4.98 -7.90 -9.40
N VAL A 64 4.99 -8.52 -8.23
CA VAL A 64 5.60 -7.91 -7.05
C VAL A 64 7.09 -7.70 -7.27
N ASP A 65 7.76 -8.72 -7.83
CA ASP A 65 9.20 -8.63 -8.06
C ASP A 65 9.54 -7.52 -9.05
N SER A 66 8.69 -7.31 -10.04
CA SER A 66 8.95 -6.25 -11.01
C SER A 66 8.76 -4.87 -10.39
N PHE A 67 8.10 -4.80 -9.24
CA PHE A 67 7.92 -3.55 -8.49
C PHE A 67 8.90 -3.43 -7.34
N ALA A 68 9.77 -4.42 -7.17
CA ALA A 68 10.70 -4.44 -6.04
C ALA A 68 11.64 -3.25 -6.07
N TYR A 69 11.98 -2.80 -7.24
CA TYR A 69 12.79 -1.61 -7.37
C TYR A 69 11.89 -0.47 -7.78
N GLU A 70 11.45 0.28 -6.82
CA GLU A 70 10.64 1.45 -7.13
C GLU A 70 11.49 2.70 -6.99
N PRO A 71 11.18 3.70 -7.81
CA PRO A 71 11.92 4.96 -7.73
C PRO A 71 11.78 5.56 -6.35
N SER A 72 12.79 6.28 -5.98
CA SER A 72 12.76 6.98 -4.71
C SER A 72 11.56 7.93 -4.69
N PHE A 73 10.72 7.77 -3.71
CA PHE A 73 9.56 8.63 -3.55
C PHE A 73 9.77 9.48 -2.31
N VAL A 74 9.86 10.76 -2.52
CA VAL A 74 10.23 11.68 -1.44
C VAL A 74 9.13 11.84 -0.43
N GLY A 75 7.92 11.76 -0.87
CA GLY A 75 6.83 11.87 0.06
C GLY A 75 5.56 12.30 -0.62
N MET A 76 4.50 12.14 0.10
CA MET A 76 3.21 12.62 -0.36
C MET A 76 2.53 13.29 0.81
N GLU A 77 1.94 14.42 0.56
CA GLU A 77 1.18 15.04 1.61
C GLU A 77 -0.17 15.47 1.10
N VAL A 78 -1.10 15.52 2.01
CA VAL A 78 -2.44 15.97 1.71
C VAL A 78 -2.51 17.44 2.09
N VAL A 79 -2.81 18.27 1.12
CA VAL A 79 -2.88 19.69 1.34
C VAL A 79 -4.32 20.12 1.25
N ASN A 80 -4.83 20.70 2.31
CA ASN A 80 -6.17 21.24 2.34
C ASN A 80 -6.12 22.74 2.15
N ILE A 81 -6.84 23.19 1.16
CA ILE A 81 -6.85 24.60 0.83
C ILE A 81 -8.18 25.22 1.20
#